data_b9fc096dbf3025785c5388455fb8fb5c
#
_entry.id   b9fc096dbf3025785c5388455fb8fb5c
#
_cell.length_a   1.000
_cell.length_b   1.000
_cell.length_c   1.000
_cell.angle_alpha   90.00
_cell.angle_beta   90.00
_cell.angle_gamma   90.00
#
_symmetry.space_group_name_H-M   'P 1'
#
loop_
_entity.id
_entity.type
_entity.pdbx_description
1 polymer ?
#
loop_
_entity_poly.entity_id
_entity_poly.type
_entity_poly.pdbx_seq_one_letter_code
_entity_poly.pdbx_strand_id
1 'polypeptide(L)'
;ASCAMSVNDLRPGPNGEAPEVFTRTPQVKKAREGVMEFLLINHPLDCPICDQGGECDLQDQAMAYGKAYNRFVENKRAIEDKYIGPLVKTEMTRCIQCTRCVRFTTEVGGVEELGATGRGEDMEITTYLDKAMTSELQGNVIDLCPVGALTSAPYEFKARPWELRKTDTIDAMDAVGSN
;
A
#
# COMPACT_ATOMS: atom_id res chain seq x y z
N ALA A 1 5.98 15.52 -7.58
CA ALA A 1 4.99 14.76 -6.80
C ALA A 1 4.64 15.54 -5.54
N SER A 2 3.35 15.69 -5.25
CA SER A 2 2.85 16.49 -4.12
C SER A 2 3.34 15.97 -2.75
N CYS A 3 3.63 14.68 -2.65
CA CYS A 3 4.18 14.08 -1.42
C CYS A 3 5.68 14.37 -1.17
N ALA A 4 6.39 14.92 -2.16
CA ALA A 4 7.83 15.15 -2.09
C ALA A 4 8.21 16.63 -2.23
N MET A 5 7.22 17.52 -2.31
CA MET A 5 7.47 18.96 -2.46
C MET A 5 6.84 19.73 -1.30
N SER A 6 7.57 20.66 -0.75
CA SER A 6 7.05 21.61 0.23
C SER A 6 6.07 22.58 -0.45
N VAL A 7 5.04 23.00 0.29
CA VAL A 7 4.16 24.09 -0.16
C VAL A 7 4.91 25.36 -0.42
N ASN A 8 5.99 25.60 0.33
CA ASN A 8 6.86 26.78 0.17
C ASN A 8 7.68 26.78 -1.13
N ASP A 9 7.83 25.62 -1.78
CA ASP A 9 8.53 25.50 -3.06
C ASP A 9 7.64 25.84 -4.26
N LEU A 10 6.34 26.05 -4.02
CA LEU A 10 5.41 26.44 -5.06
C LEU A 10 5.65 27.91 -5.47
N ARG A 11 5.75 28.14 -6.77
CA ARG A 11 5.94 29.50 -7.29
C ARG A 11 4.64 30.29 -7.13
N PRO A 12 4.72 31.52 -6.60
CA PRO A 12 3.57 32.43 -6.61
C PRO A 12 3.16 32.75 -8.06
N GLY A 13 1.93 33.20 -8.22
CA GLY A 13 1.42 33.72 -9.48
C GLY A 13 2.21 34.95 -9.95
N PRO A 14 2.03 35.39 -11.22
CA PRO A 14 2.82 36.49 -11.83
C PRO A 14 2.76 37.81 -11.06
N ASN A 15 1.71 38.06 -10.30
CA ASN A 15 1.50 39.28 -9.52
C ASN A 15 1.68 39.05 -8.00
N GLY A 16 2.33 37.94 -7.58
CA GLY A 16 2.48 37.60 -6.17
C GLY A 16 1.26 36.92 -5.55
N GLU A 17 0.33 36.45 -6.36
CA GLU A 17 -0.87 35.72 -5.95
C GLU A 17 -0.52 34.34 -5.37
N ALA A 18 -1.44 33.77 -4.61
CA ALA A 18 -1.28 32.40 -4.11
C ALA A 18 -1.07 31.40 -5.28
N PRO A 19 -0.24 30.36 -5.10
CA PRO A 19 -0.02 29.35 -6.12
C PRO A 19 -1.32 28.65 -6.52
N GLU A 20 -1.57 28.54 -7.83
CA GLU A 20 -2.72 27.81 -8.36
C GLU A 20 -2.33 26.35 -8.64
N VAL A 21 -3.17 25.41 -8.13
CA VAL A 21 -2.96 23.98 -8.31
C VAL A 21 -4.04 23.40 -9.20
N PHE A 22 -3.64 22.89 -10.36
CA PHE A 22 -4.53 22.26 -11.32
C PHE A 22 -4.61 20.75 -11.09
N THR A 23 -5.83 20.21 -10.91
CA THR A 23 -6.06 18.78 -10.63
C THR A 23 -6.69 18.01 -11.78
N ARG A 24 -7.14 18.68 -12.85
CA ARG A 24 -7.94 18.07 -13.93
C ARG A 24 -7.47 18.37 -15.35
N THR A 25 -6.27 18.92 -15.52
CA THR A 25 -5.74 19.19 -16.86
C THR A 25 -5.35 17.91 -17.62
N PRO A 26 -5.26 17.95 -18.95
CA PRO A 26 -4.75 16.82 -19.73
C PRO A 26 -3.35 16.37 -19.32
N GLN A 27 -2.50 17.29 -18.88
CA GLN A 27 -1.16 16.98 -18.34
C GLN A 27 -1.24 16.18 -17.05
N VAL A 28 -2.11 16.59 -16.13
CA VAL A 28 -2.35 15.87 -14.86
C VAL A 28 -2.91 14.47 -15.14
N LYS A 29 -3.83 14.34 -16.08
CA LYS A 29 -4.36 13.03 -16.51
C LYS A 29 -3.23 12.12 -16.98
N LYS A 30 -2.39 12.59 -17.92
CA LYS A 30 -1.23 11.82 -18.41
C LYS A 30 -0.24 11.45 -17.29
N ALA A 31 0.02 12.36 -16.37
CA ALA A 31 0.91 12.08 -15.24
C ALA A 31 0.35 10.97 -14.34
N ARG A 32 -0.94 11.00 -14.01
CA ARG A 32 -1.60 9.94 -13.23
C ARG A 32 -1.58 8.60 -13.94
N GLU A 33 -1.92 8.57 -15.23
CA GLU A 33 -1.84 7.36 -16.06
C GLU A 33 -0.43 6.77 -16.03
N GLY A 34 0.62 7.61 -16.13
CA GLY A 34 2.01 7.17 -16.08
C GLY A 34 2.42 6.62 -14.71
N VAL A 35 1.97 7.25 -13.61
CA VAL A 35 2.21 6.76 -12.25
C VAL A 35 1.52 5.41 -12.02
N MET A 36 0.27 5.26 -12.47
CA MET A 36 -0.43 3.98 -12.36
C MET A 36 0.24 2.88 -13.18
N GLU A 37 0.67 3.17 -14.40
CA GLU A 37 1.43 2.24 -15.23
C GLU A 37 2.73 1.81 -14.52
N PHE A 38 3.46 2.75 -13.91
CA PHE A 38 4.67 2.47 -13.14
C PHE A 38 4.41 1.54 -11.94
N LEU A 39 3.35 1.80 -11.15
CA LEU A 39 2.99 0.95 -10.02
C LEU A 39 2.56 -0.46 -10.45
N LEU A 40 2.01 -0.60 -11.65
CA LEU A 40 1.52 -1.88 -12.17
C LEU A 40 2.55 -2.68 -12.97
N ILE A 41 3.72 -2.12 -13.29
CA ILE A 41 4.77 -2.80 -14.08
C ILE A 41 5.08 -4.18 -13.48
N ASN A 42 5.43 -4.22 -12.21
CA ASN A 42 5.81 -5.44 -11.49
C ASN A 42 4.68 -6.04 -10.65
N HIS A 43 3.52 -5.37 -10.57
CA HIS A 43 2.41 -5.89 -9.79
C HIS A 43 1.80 -7.13 -10.46
N PRO A 44 1.66 -8.28 -9.75
CA PRO A 44 1.15 -9.51 -10.33
C PRO A 44 -0.35 -9.41 -10.65
N LEU A 45 -0.82 -10.23 -11.58
CA LEU A 45 -2.24 -10.33 -11.96
C LEU A 45 -3.02 -11.25 -11.00
N ASP A 46 -2.84 -11.05 -9.72
CA ASP A 46 -3.33 -11.92 -8.64
C ASP A 46 -4.69 -11.51 -8.07
N CYS A 47 -5.36 -10.49 -8.59
CA CYS A 47 -6.62 -10.00 -8.01
C CYS A 47 -7.63 -11.12 -7.72
N PRO A 48 -7.81 -12.15 -8.56
CA PRO A 48 -8.73 -13.24 -8.28
C PRO A 48 -8.38 -14.09 -7.05
N ILE A 49 -7.09 -14.16 -6.70
CA ILE A 49 -6.57 -14.94 -5.56
C ILE A 49 -6.01 -14.07 -4.44
N CYS A 50 -6.13 -12.74 -4.55
CA CYS A 50 -5.63 -11.78 -3.58
C CYS A 50 -6.73 -11.42 -2.59
N ASP A 51 -6.51 -11.60 -1.29
CA ASP A 51 -7.50 -11.27 -0.25
C ASP A 51 -7.86 -9.78 -0.16
N GLN A 52 -7.01 -8.90 -0.69
CA GLN A 52 -7.31 -7.47 -0.81
C GLN A 52 -8.26 -7.15 -1.97
N GLY A 53 -8.59 -8.12 -2.84
CA GLY A 53 -9.46 -7.90 -3.99
C GLY A 53 -10.86 -7.43 -3.59
N GLY A 54 -11.28 -6.27 -4.12
CA GLY A 54 -12.54 -5.60 -3.79
C GLY A 54 -12.45 -4.49 -2.74
N GLU A 55 -11.32 -4.40 -2.03
CA GLU A 55 -11.02 -3.32 -1.06
C GLU A 55 -9.57 -2.80 -1.22
N CYS A 56 -9.03 -2.92 -2.42
CA CYS A 56 -7.64 -2.60 -2.73
C CYS A 56 -7.50 -1.18 -3.28
N ASP A 57 -6.75 -0.32 -2.58
CA ASP A 57 -6.46 1.05 -3.02
C ASP A 57 -5.85 1.09 -4.43
N LEU A 58 -4.96 0.16 -4.75
CA LEU A 58 -4.33 0.11 -6.07
C LEU A 58 -5.33 -0.25 -7.17
N GLN A 59 -6.26 -1.18 -6.91
CA GLN A 59 -7.35 -1.50 -7.83
C GLN A 59 -8.22 -0.28 -8.13
N ASP A 60 -8.67 0.39 -7.08
CA ASP A 60 -9.55 1.55 -7.20
C ASP A 60 -8.88 2.71 -7.95
N GLN A 61 -7.62 2.99 -7.62
CA GLN A 61 -6.83 4.01 -8.31
C GLN A 61 -6.54 3.62 -9.77
N ALA A 62 -6.27 2.35 -10.05
CA ALA A 62 -6.04 1.87 -11.41
C ALA A 62 -7.30 2.01 -12.27
N MET A 63 -8.48 1.70 -11.73
CA MET A 63 -9.76 1.87 -12.43
C MET A 63 -10.10 3.34 -12.66
N ALA A 64 -9.82 4.20 -11.68
CA ALA A 64 -10.16 5.62 -11.78
C ALA A 64 -9.22 6.41 -12.70
N TYR A 65 -7.92 6.09 -12.70
CA TYR A 65 -6.88 6.91 -13.30
C TYR A 65 -5.91 6.15 -14.21
N GLY A 66 -6.00 4.83 -14.28
CA GLY A 66 -5.13 4.00 -15.09
C GLY A 66 -5.57 3.89 -16.55
N LYS A 67 -4.80 3.11 -17.30
CA LYS A 67 -5.11 2.71 -18.68
C LYS A 67 -5.36 1.20 -18.73
N ALA A 68 -6.11 0.77 -19.75
CA ALA A 68 -6.38 -0.64 -20.01
C ALA A 68 -5.20 -1.41 -20.61
N TYR A 69 -4.07 -0.77 -20.86
CA TYR A 69 -2.87 -1.37 -21.46
C TYR A 69 -1.61 -0.83 -20.78
N ASN A 70 -0.51 -1.56 -20.94
CA ASN A 70 0.82 -1.10 -20.58
C ASN A 70 1.76 -1.15 -21.79
N ARG A 71 2.91 -0.50 -21.69
CA ARG A 71 3.95 -0.43 -22.72
C ARG A 71 5.12 -1.36 -22.48
N PHE A 72 5.10 -2.12 -21.39
CA PHE A 72 6.18 -2.96 -20.93
C PHE A 72 5.91 -4.41 -21.31
N VAL A 73 6.92 -5.08 -21.82
CA VAL A 73 6.87 -6.47 -22.30
C VAL A 73 7.76 -7.40 -21.46
N GLU A 74 8.53 -6.83 -20.55
CA GLU A 74 9.41 -7.57 -19.65
C GLU A 74 8.59 -8.41 -18.67
N ASN A 75 9.22 -9.48 -18.17
CA ASN A 75 8.63 -10.31 -17.13
C ASN A 75 8.47 -9.50 -15.83
N LYS A 76 7.37 -9.71 -15.15
CA LYS A 76 7.14 -9.11 -13.83
C LYS A 76 8.10 -9.72 -12.81
N ARG A 77 8.56 -8.89 -11.89
CA ARG A 77 9.39 -9.31 -10.77
C ARG A 77 8.63 -10.31 -9.89
N ALA A 78 9.33 -11.33 -9.42
CA ALA A 78 8.86 -12.24 -8.39
C ALA A 78 9.78 -12.11 -7.17
N ILE A 79 9.18 -11.98 -5.98
CA ILE A 79 9.89 -11.88 -4.71
C ILE A 79 9.43 -13.04 -3.82
N GLU A 80 10.37 -13.62 -3.10
CA GLU A 80 10.08 -14.64 -2.11
C GLU A 80 9.33 -14.06 -0.92
N ASP A 81 8.35 -14.80 -0.42
CA ASP A 81 7.58 -14.39 0.75
C ASP A 81 8.45 -14.40 2.00
N LYS A 82 8.17 -13.47 2.91
CA LYS A 82 8.92 -13.31 4.15
C LYS A 82 8.05 -13.73 5.34
N TYR A 83 8.62 -14.47 6.27
CA TYR A 83 7.96 -14.74 7.53
C TYR A 83 8.11 -13.53 8.46
N ILE A 84 7.01 -12.88 8.80
CA ILE A 84 7.01 -11.72 9.71
C ILE A 84 6.18 -11.95 10.98
N GLY A 85 5.68 -13.17 11.17
CA GLY A 85 4.91 -13.56 12.34
C GLY A 85 3.65 -14.36 12.01
N PRO A 86 2.94 -14.89 13.01
CA PRO A 86 1.81 -15.78 12.79
C PRO A 86 0.52 -15.08 12.38
N LEU A 87 0.41 -13.76 12.59
CA LEU A 87 -0.82 -13.01 12.33
C LEU A 87 -0.87 -12.43 10.92
N VAL A 88 0.29 -12.15 10.33
CA VAL A 88 0.40 -11.45 9.05
C VAL A 88 0.90 -12.40 7.98
N LYS A 89 0.07 -12.67 7.00
CA LYS A 89 0.44 -13.36 5.76
C LYS A 89 1.14 -12.38 4.83
N THR A 90 2.23 -12.77 4.24
CA THR A 90 2.97 -11.97 3.26
C THR A 90 2.85 -12.55 1.86
N GLU A 91 2.72 -11.67 0.88
CA GLU A 91 2.82 -11.93 -0.57
C GLU A 91 3.60 -10.76 -1.17
N MET A 92 4.92 -10.79 -0.96
CA MET A 92 5.77 -9.62 -1.20
C MET A 92 5.92 -9.25 -2.67
N THR A 93 5.61 -10.14 -3.60
CA THR A 93 5.48 -9.84 -5.02
C THR A 93 4.42 -8.76 -5.29
N ARG A 94 3.38 -8.65 -4.44
CA ARG A 94 2.33 -7.64 -4.53
C ARG A 94 2.72 -6.29 -3.93
N CYS A 95 3.84 -6.21 -3.21
CA CYS A 95 4.28 -5.00 -2.54
C CYS A 95 4.60 -3.88 -3.54
N ILE A 96 4.09 -2.66 -3.29
CA ILE A 96 4.37 -1.46 -4.08
C ILE A 96 5.39 -0.53 -3.43
N GLN A 97 6.14 -1.00 -2.47
CA GLN A 97 7.20 -0.29 -1.74
C GLN A 97 6.78 1.08 -1.17
N CYS A 98 5.54 1.22 -0.75
CA CYS A 98 5.02 2.49 -0.21
C CYS A 98 5.53 2.83 1.20
N THR A 99 6.17 1.89 1.87
CA THR A 99 6.76 1.99 3.21
C THR A 99 5.78 2.35 4.34
N ARG A 100 4.46 2.29 4.14
CA ARG A 100 3.47 2.59 5.18
C ARG A 100 3.67 1.71 6.42
N CYS A 101 3.89 0.40 6.23
CA CYS A 101 4.12 -0.54 7.32
C CYS A 101 5.40 -0.23 8.11
N VAL A 102 6.50 0.09 7.42
CA VAL A 102 7.77 0.46 8.06
C VAL A 102 7.60 1.74 8.89
N ARG A 103 6.99 2.78 8.31
CA ARG A 103 6.76 4.04 9.01
C ARG A 103 5.82 3.87 10.20
N PHE A 104 4.80 3.03 10.07
CA PHE A 104 3.89 2.75 11.17
C PHE A 104 4.62 2.08 12.35
N THR A 105 5.40 1.02 12.09
CA THR A 105 6.14 0.33 13.16
C THR A 105 7.11 1.25 13.85
N THR A 106 7.82 2.11 13.12
CA THR A 106 8.83 3.03 13.66
C THR A 106 8.20 4.25 14.34
N GLU A 107 7.26 4.93 13.67
CA GLU A 107 6.76 6.24 14.12
C GLU A 107 5.59 6.14 15.09
N VAL A 108 4.74 5.11 14.95
CA VAL A 108 3.55 4.89 15.79
C VAL A 108 3.78 3.78 16.81
N GLY A 109 4.27 2.62 16.34
CA GLY A 109 4.57 1.48 17.21
C GLY A 109 5.81 1.67 18.08
N GLY A 110 6.71 2.57 17.70
CA GLY A 110 7.96 2.83 18.44
C GLY A 110 8.96 1.68 18.37
N VAL A 111 8.79 0.75 17.41
CA VAL A 111 9.64 -0.43 17.23
C VAL A 111 10.16 -0.51 15.80
N GLU A 112 11.45 -0.81 15.63
CA GLU A 112 12.10 -0.94 14.34
C GLU A 112 12.14 -2.41 13.89
N GLU A 113 10.97 -3.03 13.76
CA GLU A 113 10.86 -4.45 13.40
C GLU A 113 10.81 -4.68 11.91
N LEU A 114 10.27 -3.73 11.15
CA LEU A 114 10.25 -3.76 9.68
C LEU A 114 11.23 -2.74 9.11
N GLY A 115 11.89 -3.12 8.04
CA GLY A 115 12.79 -2.26 7.31
C GLY A 115 12.69 -2.45 5.81
N ALA A 116 13.36 -1.59 5.06
CA ALA A 116 13.51 -1.70 3.62
C ALA A 116 14.97 -2.02 3.30
N THR A 117 15.20 -3.05 2.52
CA THR A 117 16.51 -3.44 2.01
C THR A 117 16.57 -3.26 0.50
N GLY A 118 17.76 -3.07 -0.06
CA GLY A 118 17.92 -2.83 -1.49
C GLY A 118 17.48 -1.42 -1.91
N ARG A 119 17.37 -1.21 -3.22
CA ARG A 119 16.93 0.06 -3.83
C ARG A 119 16.33 -0.18 -5.21
N GLY A 120 15.54 0.79 -5.67
CA GLY A 120 14.87 0.69 -6.97
C GLY A 120 13.89 -0.47 -7.02
N GLU A 121 13.92 -1.24 -8.09
CA GLU A 121 13.06 -2.42 -8.25
C GLU A 121 13.43 -3.59 -7.32
N ASP A 122 14.67 -3.62 -6.83
CA ASP A 122 15.16 -4.65 -5.90
C ASP A 122 14.89 -4.28 -4.43
N MET A 123 14.15 -3.21 -4.17
CA MET A 123 13.76 -2.84 -2.81
C MET A 123 12.74 -3.84 -2.25
N GLU A 124 13.03 -4.39 -1.10
CA GLU A 124 12.17 -5.34 -0.37
C GLU A 124 11.88 -4.84 1.04
N ILE A 125 10.65 -5.05 1.49
CA ILE A 125 10.27 -4.85 2.89
C ILE A 125 10.43 -6.18 3.61
N THR A 126 11.20 -6.17 4.68
CA THR A 126 11.49 -7.40 5.45
C THR A 126 11.76 -7.07 6.91
N THR A 127 11.84 -8.10 7.74
CA THR A 127 12.37 -8.03 9.10
C THR A 127 13.86 -8.34 9.11
N TYR A 128 14.54 -7.98 10.17
CA TYR A 128 15.94 -8.33 10.34
C TYR A 128 16.10 -9.84 10.60
N LEU A 129 16.82 -10.54 9.72
CA LEU A 129 17.09 -11.98 9.78
C LEU A 129 15.82 -12.84 9.95
N ASP A 130 14.76 -12.52 9.23
CA ASP A 130 13.46 -13.23 9.29
C ASP A 130 12.87 -13.36 10.70
N LYS A 131 13.20 -12.43 11.58
CA LYS A 131 12.65 -12.37 12.92
C LYS A 131 11.19 -11.98 12.88
N ALA A 132 10.34 -12.73 13.58
CA ALA A 132 8.93 -12.39 13.70
C ALA A 132 8.74 -11.03 14.40
N MET A 133 7.74 -10.27 13.97
CA MET A 133 7.28 -9.08 14.69
C MET A 133 6.72 -9.47 16.04
N THR A 134 7.05 -8.69 17.06
CA THR A 134 6.65 -8.94 18.46
C THR A 134 5.73 -7.86 19.03
N SER A 135 5.57 -6.74 18.30
CA SER A 135 4.70 -5.64 18.72
C SER A 135 3.24 -6.09 18.80
N GLU A 136 2.54 -5.66 19.84
CA GLU A 136 1.08 -5.85 19.98
C GLU A 136 0.32 -5.15 18.85
N LEU A 137 0.91 -4.13 18.24
CA LEU A 137 0.33 -3.37 17.14
C LEU A 137 0.59 -4.00 15.76
N GLN A 138 1.24 -5.16 15.66
CA GLN A 138 1.60 -5.79 14.40
C GLN A 138 0.42 -6.02 13.46
N GLY A 139 -0.77 -6.29 13.99
CA GLY A 139 -1.97 -6.51 13.19
C GLY A 139 -2.40 -5.29 12.36
N ASN A 140 -2.09 -4.08 12.83
CA ASN A 140 -2.46 -2.85 12.11
C ASN A 140 -1.73 -2.66 10.77
N VAL A 141 -0.62 -3.34 10.53
CA VAL A 141 0.06 -3.27 9.22
C VAL A 141 -0.77 -3.88 8.10
N ILE A 142 -1.73 -4.75 8.43
CA ILE A 142 -2.68 -5.37 7.49
C ILE A 142 -3.59 -4.29 6.91
N ASP A 143 -4.24 -3.52 7.79
CA ASP A 143 -5.20 -2.48 7.40
C ASP A 143 -4.51 -1.28 6.72
N LEU A 144 -3.25 -1.01 7.09
CA LEU A 144 -2.45 0.05 6.49
C LEU A 144 -1.90 -0.30 5.11
N CYS A 145 -1.79 -1.59 4.79
CA CYS A 145 -1.26 -2.03 3.51
C CYS A 145 -2.27 -1.73 2.39
N PRO A 146 -1.91 -0.89 1.39
CA PRO A 146 -2.84 -0.49 0.34
C PRO A 146 -3.08 -1.58 -0.71
N VAL A 147 -2.38 -2.71 -0.58
CA VAL A 147 -2.43 -3.85 -1.51
C VAL A 147 -2.40 -5.16 -0.74
N GLY A 148 -2.62 -6.27 -1.40
CA GLY A 148 -2.61 -7.60 -0.78
C GLY A 148 -1.22 -8.18 -0.50
N ALA A 149 -0.24 -7.33 -0.18
CA ALA A 149 1.10 -7.76 0.21
C ALA A 149 1.18 -8.19 1.68
N LEU A 150 0.39 -7.57 2.54
CA LEU A 150 0.23 -7.92 3.95
C LEU A 150 -1.26 -8.14 4.20
N THR A 151 -1.63 -9.35 4.57
CA THR A 151 -3.02 -9.76 4.82
C THR A 151 -3.13 -10.54 6.13
N SER A 152 -4.35 -10.74 6.60
CA SER A 152 -4.58 -11.48 7.83
C SER A 152 -4.41 -12.98 7.60
N ALA A 153 -3.41 -13.60 8.21
CA ALA A 153 -3.19 -15.05 8.10
C ALA A 153 -4.40 -15.87 8.62
N PRO A 154 -5.04 -15.54 9.76
CA PRO A 154 -6.23 -16.25 10.24
C PRO A 154 -7.46 -16.11 9.34
N TYR A 155 -7.51 -15.05 8.54
CA TYR A 155 -8.64 -14.73 7.65
C TYR A 155 -8.41 -15.13 6.19
N GLU A 156 -7.24 -15.68 5.86
CA GLU A 156 -6.85 -16.03 4.50
C GLU A 156 -7.94 -16.83 3.77
N PHE A 157 -8.41 -16.32 2.62
CA PHE A 157 -9.41 -16.93 1.74
C PHE A 157 -10.77 -17.26 2.40
N LYS A 158 -11.15 -16.57 3.50
CA LYS A 158 -12.42 -16.84 4.18
C LYS A 158 -13.63 -16.26 3.46
N ALA A 159 -13.57 -14.97 3.09
CA ALA A 159 -14.65 -14.29 2.39
C ALA A 159 -14.14 -13.07 1.63
N ARG A 160 -14.91 -12.61 0.67
CA ARG A 160 -14.68 -11.37 -0.06
C ARG A 160 -15.41 -10.18 0.60
N PRO A 161 -14.93 -8.93 0.43
CA PRO A 161 -15.57 -7.76 1.05
C PRO A 161 -17.05 -7.62 0.73
N TRP A 162 -17.46 -7.96 -0.49
CA TRP A 162 -18.89 -7.90 -0.90
C TRP A 162 -19.76 -9.01 -0.34
N GLU A 163 -19.18 -10.05 0.24
CA GLU A 163 -19.89 -11.15 0.91
C GLU A 163 -20.16 -10.83 2.38
N LEU A 164 -19.48 -9.81 2.92
CA LEU A 164 -19.56 -9.45 4.33
C LEU A 164 -20.78 -8.61 4.64
N ARG A 165 -21.38 -8.86 5.79
CA ARG A 165 -22.44 -8.03 6.36
C ARG A 165 -21.83 -7.06 7.36
N LYS A 166 -21.99 -5.76 7.10
CA LYS A 166 -21.58 -4.71 8.05
C LYS A 166 -22.54 -4.68 9.24
N THR A 167 -21.99 -4.66 10.44
CA THR A 167 -22.75 -4.57 11.69
C THR A 167 -21.98 -3.66 12.64
N ASP A 168 -22.64 -2.61 13.12
CA ASP A 168 -22.04 -1.72 14.10
C ASP A 168 -21.88 -2.48 15.42
N THR A 169 -20.69 -2.46 15.98
CA THR A 169 -20.38 -3.16 17.22
C THR A 169 -19.25 -2.43 17.96
N ILE A 170 -19.00 -2.84 19.17
CA ILE A 170 -17.86 -2.40 19.98
C ILE A 170 -17.11 -3.63 20.42
N ASP A 171 -15.77 -3.59 20.33
CA ASP A 171 -14.94 -4.68 20.83
C ASP A 171 -15.11 -4.81 22.35
N ALA A 172 -15.58 -5.99 22.79
CA ALA A 172 -15.75 -6.29 24.20
C ALA A 172 -14.44 -6.55 24.95
N MET A 173 -13.35 -6.76 24.23
CA MET A 173 -12.01 -7.02 24.78
C MET A 173 -11.22 -5.73 25.01
N ASP A 174 -11.69 -4.61 24.50
CA ASP A 174 -11.04 -3.31 24.56
C ASP A 174 -11.88 -2.31 25.34
N ALA A 175 -11.29 -1.73 26.40
CA ALA A 175 -11.93 -0.69 27.20
C ALA A 175 -11.98 0.69 26.52
N VAL A 176 -11.31 0.85 25.38
CA VAL A 176 -11.24 2.09 24.61
C VAL A 176 -12.40 2.18 23.59
N GLY A 177 -13.04 1.07 23.30
CA GLY A 177 -14.20 1.01 22.39
C GLY A 177 -13.80 0.92 20.92
N SER A 178 -12.75 0.23 20.58
CA SER A 178 -12.40 -0.15 19.20
C SER A 178 -13.55 -0.89 18.52
N ASN A 179 -13.62 -0.82 17.20
CA ASN A 179 -14.66 -1.49 16.40
C ASN A 179 -14.10 -2.05 15.08
#